data_57af61d697101cecd465aafe2bbe581e
#
_entry.id   57af61d697101cecd465aafe2bbe581e
#
_cell.length_a   1.000
_cell.length_b   1.000
_cell.length_c   1.000
_cell.angle_alpha   90.00
_cell.angle_beta   90.00
_cell.angle_gamma   90.00
#
_symmetry.space_group_name_H-M   'P 1'
#
loop_
_entity.id
_entity.type
_entity.pdbx_description
1 polymer ?
#
loop_
_entity_poly.entity_id
_entity_poly.type
_entity_poly.pdbx_seq_one_letter_code
_entity_poly.pdbx_strand_id
1 'polypeptide(L)'
;MKIKLTCRKVAIKFTVLFCTTFLSMWICCAVMALGGDIQGRNLFIIVSAFCILSLYHIISCYHQTLTLSEYEIILKRGLETWRIRYEEVGRIIFHTQVSIPPFDKPDIFIRSPKTTIHFRENWFDDKEIFQRAMDTIYQRTPQVHVVKNGKGIDVNMYTFVSALKYMFIPFLMLVFLLSLLVS
;
A
#
# COMPACT_ATOMS: atom_id res chain seq x y z
N MET A 1 17.64 8.75 -10.49
CA MET A 1 16.32 9.35 -10.80
C MET A 1 15.41 9.17 -9.59
N LYS A 2 14.74 10.22 -9.13
CA LYS A 2 13.78 10.16 -8.01
C LYS A 2 12.39 10.54 -8.53
N ILE A 3 11.43 9.63 -8.36
CA ILE A 3 10.08 9.78 -8.89
C ILE A 3 9.12 9.76 -7.70
N LYS A 4 8.27 10.78 -7.61
CA LYS A 4 7.18 10.81 -6.64
C LYS A 4 6.02 10.02 -7.23
N LEU A 5 5.59 8.98 -6.55
CA LEU A 5 4.42 8.19 -6.93
C LEU A 5 3.20 8.80 -6.23
N THR A 6 2.20 9.15 -7.03
CA THR A 6 1.01 9.81 -6.50
C THR A 6 -0.23 9.01 -6.88
N CYS A 7 -0.89 8.45 -5.89
CA CYS A 7 -2.16 7.73 -6.09
C CYS A 7 -3.35 8.72 -6.19
N ARG A 8 -3.26 9.69 -7.14
CA ARG A 8 -4.01 10.96 -7.08
C ARG A 8 -5.53 10.89 -7.32
N LYS A 9 -6.03 10.08 -8.24
CA LYS A 9 -7.45 10.24 -8.66
C LYS A 9 -8.45 9.30 -7.97
N VAL A 10 -8.08 8.08 -7.74
CA VAL A 10 -8.96 7.08 -7.11
C VAL A 10 -8.89 7.18 -5.58
N ALA A 11 -7.71 7.44 -5.05
CA ALA A 11 -7.49 7.57 -3.61
C ALA A 11 -8.30 8.74 -3.01
N ILE A 12 -8.38 9.89 -3.67
CA ILE A 12 -9.12 11.05 -3.12
C ILE A 12 -10.61 10.73 -2.94
N LYS A 13 -11.26 10.15 -3.95
CA LYS A 13 -12.70 9.82 -3.86
C LYS A 13 -12.97 8.77 -2.79
N PHE A 14 -12.17 7.70 -2.75
CA PHE A 14 -12.25 6.69 -1.71
C PHE A 14 -11.93 7.25 -0.32
N THR A 15 -10.91 8.10 -0.23
CA THR A 15 -10.53 8.74 1.04
C THR A 15 -11.65 9.62 1.58
N VAL A 16 -12.27 10.46 0.76
CA VAL A 16 -13.37 11.33 1.19
C VAL A 16 -14.57 10.50 1.63
N LEU A 17 -15.00 9.53 0.82
CA LEU A 17 -16.12 8.65 1.17
C LEU A 17 -15.84 7.87 2.46
N PHE A 18 -14.63 7.33 2.58
CA PHE A 18 -14.21 6.56 3.73
C PHE A 18 -14.12 7.42 4.99
N CYS A 19 -13.48 8.60 4.93
CA CYS A 19 -13.39 9.52 6.06
C CYS A 19 -14.75 10.00 6.54
N THR A 20 -15.69 10.31 5.64
CA THR A 20 -17.04 10.75 6.04
C THR A 20 -17.82 9.62 6.71
N THR A 21 -17.79 8.41 6.17
CA THR A 21 -18.50 7.25 6.75
C THR A 21 -17.92 6.87 8.12
N PHE A 22 -16.60 6.81 8.23
CA PHE A 22 -15.95 6.45 9.50
C PHE A 22 -16.04 7.55 10.55
N LEU A 23 -15.98 8.81 10.17
CA LEU A 23 -16.14 9.92 11.09
C LEU A 23 -17.56 9.92 11.71
N SER A 24 -18.59 9.68 10.90
CA SER A 24 -19.95 9.59 11.42
C SER A 24 -20.13 8.39 12.37
N MET A 25 -19.60 7.23 12.01
CA MET A 25 -19.63 6.05 12.89
C MET A 25 -18.84 6.27 14.18
N TRP A 26 -17.69 6.92 14.10
CA TRP A 26 -16.87 7.26 15.26
C TRP A 26 -17.60 8.20 16.23
N ILE A 27 -18.28 9.22 15.70
CA ILE A 27 -19.10 10.15 16.51
C ILE A 27 -20.22 9.38 17.22
N CYS A 28 -20.95 8.51 16.53
CA CYS A 28 -22.00 7.69 17.14
C CYS A 28 -21.46 6.82 18.29
N CYS A 29 -20.34 6.14 18.07
CA CYS A 29 -19.71 5.31 19.09
C CYS A 29 -19.21 6.14 20.29
N ALA A 30 -18.67 7.35 20.04
CA ALA A 30 -18.25 8.27 21.10
C ALA A 30 -19.45 8.68 21.99
N VAL A 31 -20.59 9.00 21.39
CA VAL A 31 -21.82 9.37 22.15
C VAL A 31 -22.28 8.19 23.01
N MET A 32 -22.30 6.97 22.50
CA MET A 32 -22.66 5.77 23.28
C MET A 32 -21.67 5.52 24.42
N ALA A 33 -20.37 5.65 24.17
CA ALA A 33 -19.33 5.48 25.19
C ALA A 33 -19.44 6.49 26.31
N LEU A 34 -19.74 7.77 26.00
CA LEU A 34 -19.97 8.84 26.99
C LEU A 34 -21.24 8.61 27.81
N GLY A 35 -22.22 7.87 27.29
CA GLY A 35 -23.42 7.44 28.01
C GLY A 35 -23.19 6.32 29.03
N GLY A 36 -21.94 5.85 29.20
CA GLY A 36 -21.59 4.80 30.18
C GLY A 36 -21.85 3.36 29.67
N ASP A 37 -22.21 3.19 28.40
CA ASP A 37 -22.42 1.86 27.81
C ASP A 37 -21.09 1.16 27.55
N ILE A 38 -20.90 0.01 28.19
CA ILE A 38 -19.69 -0.81 28.05
C ILE A 38 -19.52 -1.31 26.59
N GLN A 39 -20.62 -1.65 25.92
CA GLN A 39 -20.57 -2.11 24.54
C GLN A 39 -20.19 -0.94 23.61
N GLY A 40 -20.76 0.24 23.86
CA GLY A 40 -20.40 1.48 23.15
C GLY A 40 -18.94 1.84 23.32
N ARG A 41 -18.38 1.68 24.52
CA ARG A 41 -16.95 1.92 24.78
C ARG A 41 -16.04 0.98 24.02
N ASN A 42 -16.34 -0.33 24.01
CA ASN A 42 -15.55 -1.31 23.27
C ASN A 42 -15.61 -1.06 21.75
N LEU A 43 -16.78 -0.73 21.23
CA LEU A 43 -16.96 -0.39 19.83
C LEU A 43 -16.20 0.88 19.45
N PHE A 44 -16.20 1.90 20.31
CA PHE A 44 -15.43 3.13 20.13
C PHE A 44 -13.92 2.85 20.01
N ILE A 45 -13.36 1.99 20.85
CA ILE A 45 -11.95 1.59 20.79
C ILE A 45 -11.63 0.94 19.45
N ILE A 46 -12.44 -0.03 19.01
CA ILE A 46 -12.24 -0.75 17.74
C ILE A 46 -12.30 0.21 16.55
N VAL A 47 -13.32 1.07 16.52
CA VAL A 47 -13.48 2.05 15.43
C VAL A 47 -12.35 3.06 15.41
N SER A 48 -11.89 3.53 16.58
CA SER A 48 -10.75 4.45 16.69
C SER A 48 -9.48 3.84 16.16
N ALA A 49 -9.18 2.58 16.52
CA ALA A 49 -8.03 1.85 16.02
C ALA A 49 -8.06 1.72 14.49
N PHE A 50 -9.23 1.40 13.94
CA PHE A 50 -9.41 1.30 12.49
C PHE A 50 -9.24 2.64 11.76
N CYS A 51 -9.78 3.73 12.33
CA CYS A 51 -9.61 5.08 11.79
C CYS A 51 -8.15 5.51 11.74
N ILE A 52 -7.40 5.30 12.83
CA ILE A 52 -5.98 5.66 12.93
C ILE A 52 -5.15 4.91 11.88
N LEU A 53 -5.35 3.58 11.76
CA LEU A 53 -4.62 2.77 10.78
C LEU A 53 -4.98 3.13 9.35
N SER A 54 -6.25 3.40 9.10
CA SER A 54 -6.70 3.81 7.78
C SER A 54 -6.11 5.16 7.38
N LEU A 55 -6.07 6.12 8.31
CA LEU A 55 -5.45 7.42 8.10
C LEU A 55 -3.94 7.27 7.83
N TYR A 56 -3.25 6.45 8.62
CA TYR A 56 -1.84 6.15 8.38
C TYR A 56 -1.62 5.52 6.99
N HIS A 57 -2.46 4.58 6.59
CA HIS A 57 -2.36 3.94 5.28
C HIS A 57 -2.57 4.93 4.13
N ILE A 58 -3.57 5.81 4.27
CA ILE A 58 -3.85 6.89 3.31
C ILE A 58 -2.64 7.81 3.19
N ILE A 59 -2.13 8.34 4.31
CA ILE A 59 -0.97 9.23 4.32
C ILE A 59 0.25 8.54 3.69
N SER A 60 0.47 7.26 4.02
CA SER A 60 1.55 6.46 3.45
C SER A 60 1.43 6.30 1.93
N CYS A 61 0.22 6.16 1.40
CA CYS A 61 -0.03 6.10 -0.03
C CYS A 61 0.28 7.43 -0.75
N TYR A 62 0.07 8.57 -0.09
CA TYR A 62 0.41 9.88 -0.66
C TYR A 62 1.91 10.19 -0.66
N HIS A 63 2.68 9.56 0.22
CA HIS A 63 4.11 9.81 0.39
C HIS A 63 4.97 8.66 -0.15
N GLN A 64 4.59 8.13 -1.32
CA GLN A 64 5.41 7.12 -1.98
C GLN A 64 6.45 7.75 -2.91
N THR A 65 7.66 7.23 -2.87
CA THR A 65 8.72 7.63 -3.79
C THR A 65 9.45 6.40 -4.33
N LEU A 66 9.60 6.35 -5.65
CA LEU A 66 10.48 5.40 -6.32
C LEU A 66 11.77 6.12 -6.68
N THR A 67 12.88 5.64 -6.16
CA THR A 67 14.21 6.16 -6.47
C THR A 67 14.99 5.10 -7.21
N LEU A 68 15.43 5.43 -8.43
CA LEU A 68 16.32 4.62 -9.24
C LEU A 68 17.72 5.22 -9.10
N SER A 69 18.53 4.63 -8.23
CA SER A 69 19.93 5.01 -8.04
C SER A 69 20.81 4.34 -9.11
N GLU A 70 22.11 4.49 -9.00
CA GLU A 70 23.05 3.86 -9.91
C GLU A 70 23.09 2.33 -9.73
N TYR A 71 22.91 1.86 -8.49
CA TYR A 71 23.10 0.45 -8.12
C TYR A 71 21.84 -0.26 -7.64
N GLU A 72 20.81 0.49 -7.26
CA GLU A 72 19.63 -0.08 -6.58
C GLU A 72 18.32 0.63 -6.94
N ILE A 73 17.23 -0.11 -6.77
CA ILE A 73 15.85 0.35 -6.80
C ILE A 73 15.38 0.52 -5.37
N ILE A 74 14.92 1.71 -5.01
CA ILE A 74 14.41 2.01 -3.67
C ILE A 74 12.96 2.45 -3.80
N LEU A 75 12.05 1.74 -3.15
CA LEU A 75 10.67 2.17 -2.95
C LEU A 75 10.49 2.57 -1.49
N LYS A 76 10.14 3.82 -1.26
CA LYS A 76 9.77 4.34 0.06
C LYS A 76 8.27 4.61 0.11
N ARG A 77 7.60 4.06 1.14
CA ARG A 77 6.18 4.25 1.40
C ARG A 77 5.95 4.49 2.89
N GLY A 78 5.62 5.71 3.25
CA GLY A 78 5.52 6.10 4.66
C GLY A 78 6.83 5.85 5.39
N LEU A 79 6.80 5.04 6.44
CA LEU A 79 7.97 4.68 7.24
C LEU A 79 8.77 3.50 6.67
N GLU A 80 8.22 2.79 5.70
CA GLU A 80 8.84 1.60 5.13
C GLU A 80 9.71 1.94 3.93
N THR A 81 10.81 1.19 3.79
CA THR A 81 11.74 1.34 2.67
C THR A 81 12.17 -0.04 2.18
N TRP A 82 11.87 -0.31 0.92
CA TRP A 82 12.32 -1.53 0.23
C TRP A 82 13.44 -1.18 -0.72
N ARG A 83 14.50 -2.00 -0.71
CA ARG A 83 15.68 -1.84 -1.56
C ARG A 83 15.99 -3.14 -2.26
N ILE A 84 16.28 -3.07 -3.55
CA ILE A 84 16.74 -4.18 -4.36
C ILE A 84 17.90 -3.67 -5.22
N ARG A 85 19.07 -4.31 -5.15
CA ARG A 85 20.16 -4.06 -6.08
C ARG A 85 19.80 -4.60 -7.44
N TYR A 86 20.22 -3.94 -8.51
CA TYR A 86 19.92 -4.40 -9.88
C TYR A 86 20.45 -5.81 -10.14
N GLU A 87 21.61 -6.17 -9.59
CA GLU A 87 22.22 -7.51 -9.67
C GLU A 87 21.40 -8.61 -8.96
N GLU A 88 20.60 -8.24 -7.96
CA GLU A 88 19.73 -9.15 -7.17
C GLU A 88 18.34 -9.32 -7.80
N VAL A 89 18.02 -8.57 -8.84
CA VAL A 89 16.72 -8.68 -9.50
C VAL A 89 16.65 -10.00 -10.25
N GLY A 90 15.80 -10.91 -9.81
CA GLY A 90 15.60 -12.21 -10.45
C GLY A 90 14.50 -12.22 -11.49
N ARG A 91 13.40 -11.48 -11.24
CA ARG A 91 12.24 -11.43 -12.15
C ARG A 91 11.53 -10.09 -12.07
N ILE A 92 10.99 -9.65 -13.21
CA ILE A 92 10.05 -8.52 -13.30
C ILE A 92 8.74 -9.09 -13.84
N ILE A 93 7.67 -8.94 -13.08
CA ILE A 93 6.38 -9.53 -13.39
C ILE A 93 5.35 -8.42 -13.57
N PHE A 94 4.65 -8.45 -14.70
CA PHE A 94 3.48 -7.65 -14.98
C PHE A 94 2.24 -8.49 -14.76
N HIS A 95 1.34 -8.05 -13.93
CA HIS A 95 0.10 -8.74 -13.63
C HIS A 95 -1.09 -7.79 -13.76
N THR A 96 -2.04 -8.12 -14.64
CA THR A 96 -3.29 -7.39 -14.79
C THR A 96 -4.40 -8.21 -14.14
N GLN A 97 -4.92 -7.72 -13.01
CA GLN A 97 -5.94 -8.45 -12.24
C GLN A 97 -7.33 -8.38 -12.87
N VAL A 98 -7.67 -7.21 -13.39
CA VAL A 98 -9.03 -6.92 -13.89
C VAL A 98 -8.92 -6.01 -15.10
N SER A 99 -9.72 -6.31 -16.14
CA SER A 99 -9.77 -5.49 -17.36
C SER A 99 -10.75 -4.31 -17.27
N ILE A 100 -11.14 -3.89 -16.06
CA ILE A 100 -12.11 -2.80 -15.84
C ILE A 100 -11.37 -1.56 -15.35
N PRO A 101 -11.50 -0.38 -16.01
CA PRO A 101 -10.94 0.86 -15.51
C PRO A 101 -11.49 1.23 -14.12
N PRO A 102 -10.68 1.75 -13.19
CA PRO A 102 -9.26 2.11 -13.32
C PRO A 102 -8.28 0.99 -12.94
N PHE A 103 -8.74 -0.25 -12.82
CA PHE A 103 -7.95 -1.41 -12.36
C PHE A 103 -7.36 -2.22 -13.53
N ASP A 104 -7.53 -1.73 -14.77
CA ASP A 104 -7.00 -2.31 -16.01
C ASP A 104 -5.48 -2.14 -16.16
N LYS A 105 -4.85 -1.34 -15.31
CA LYS A 105 -3.41 -1.10 -15.35
C LYS A 105 -2.63 -2.19 -14.63
N PRO A 106 -1.50 -2.62 -15.19
CA PRO A 106 -0.73 -3.71 -14.62
C PRO A 106 -0.12 -3.34 -13.25
N ASP A 107 -0.15 -4.31 -12.37
CA ASP A 107 0.70 -4.35 -11.18
C ASP A 107 2.10 -4.82 -11.61
N ILE A 108 3.13 -4.09 -11.19
CA ILE A 108 4.52 -4.42 -11.48
C ILE A 108 5.19 -4.93 -10.21
N PHE A 109 5.71 -6.14 -10.26
CA PHE A 109 6.46 -6.75 -9.17
C PHE A 109 7.91 -6.93 -9.62
N ILE A 110 8.84 -6.32 -8.91
CA ILE A 110 10.28 -6.53 -9.06
C ILE A 110 10.71 -7.42 -7.91
N ARG A 111 11.11 -8.64 -8.24
CA ARG A 111 11.40 -9.67 -7.25
C ARG A 111 12.89 -9.97 -7.17
N SER A 112 13.42 -9.95 -5.95
CA SER A 112 14.70 -10.53 -5.57
C SER A 112 14.49 -11.74 -4.65
N PRO A 113 15.51 -12.54 -4.33
CA PRO A 113 15.40 -13.64 -3.36
C PRO A 113 14.92 -13.19 -1.97
N LYS A 114 15.25 -11.96 -1.56
CA LYS A 114 15.01 -11.44 -0.21
C LYS A 114 13.78 -10.54 -0.12
N THR A 115 13.43 -9.85 -1.21
CA THR A 115 12.41 -8.80 -1.16
C THR A 115 11.68 -8.65 -2.48
N THR A 116 10.48 -8.06 -2.42
CA THR A 116 9.67 -7.75 -3.60
C THR A 116 9.25 -6.29 -3.52
N ILE A 117 9.53 -5.53 -4.56
CA ILE A 117 9.02 -4.17 -4.75
C ILE A 117 7.79 -4.26 -5.64
N HIS A 118 6.71 -3.63 -5.20
CA HIS A 118 5.44 -3.56 -5.92
C HIS A 118 5.01 -2.12 -6.14
N PHE A 119 4.65 -1.79 -7.37
CA PHE A 119 4.04 -0.52 -7.74
C PHE A 119 3.13 -0.72 -8.97
N ARG A 120 2.33 0.32 -9.28
CA ARG A 120 1.38 0.32 -10.40
C ARG A 120 1.70 1.44 -11.38
N GLU A 121 1.39 1.24 -12.66
CA GLU A 121 1.51 2.27 -13.69
C GLU A 121 0.72 3.54 -13.32
N ASN A 122 -0.49 3.39 -12.81
CA ASN A 122 -1.36 4.51 -12.44
C ASN A 122 -0.93 5.30 -11.18
N TRP A 123 0.16 4.89 -10.51
CA TRP A 123 0.77 5.67 -9.43
C TRP A 123 1.73 6.73 -9.94
N PHE A 124 2.06 6.69 -11.20
CA PHE A 124 2.90 7.71 -11.85
C PHE A 124 2.02 8.86 -12.34
N ASP A 125 2.51 10.07 -12.19
CA ASP A 125 1.78 11.27 -12.61
C ASP A 125 1.62 11.31 -14.14
N ASP A 126 2.59 10.74 -14.86
CA ASP A 126 2.64 10.70 -16.32
C ASP A 126 3.12 9.32 -16.80
N LYS A 127 2.52 8.87 -17.91
CA LYS A 127 2.90 7.65 -18.61
C LYS A 127 4.35 7.68 -19.13
N GLU A 128 4.83 8.85 -19.55
CA GLU A 128 6.23 9.00 -19.98
C GLU A 128 7.21 8.79 -18.83
N ILE A 129 6.88 9.28 -17.63
CA ILE A 129 7.71 9.07 -16.44
C ILE A 129 7.75 7.58 -16.09
N PHE A 130 6.62 6.89 -16.17
CA PHE A 130 6.55 5.45 -16.00
C PHE A 130 7.43 4.72 -17.02
N GLN A 131 7.30 5.06 -18.31
CA GLN A 131 8.07 4.44 -19.38
C GLN A 131 9.58 4.63 -19.13
N ARG A 132 10.01 5.86 -18.87
CA ARG A 132 11.43 6.17 -18.55
C ARG A 132 11.94 5.40 -17.32
N ALA A 133 11.09 5.22 -16.31
CA ALA A 133 11.46 4.42 -15.14
C ALA A 133 11.68 2.95 -15.52
N MET A 134 10.76 2.38 -16.31
CA MET A 134 10.86 1.00 -16.75
C MET A 134 12.05 0.79 -17.69
N ASP A 135 12.29 1.70 -18.63
CA ASP A 135 13.46 1.64 -19.52
C ASP A 135 14.77 1.68 -18.74
N THR A 136 14.85 2.54 -17.70
CA THR A 136 16.00 2.58 -16.79
C THR A 136 16.20 1.26 -16.06
N ILE A 137 15.13 0.63 -15.59
CA ILE A 137 15.19 -0.66 -14.91
C ILE A 137 15.65 -1.73 -15.88
N TYR A 138 15.08 -1.82 -17.09
CA TYR A 138 15.46 -2.81 -18.10
C TYR A 138 16.90 -2.66 -18.56
N GLN A 139 17.38 -1.45 -18.81
CA GLN A 139 18.76 -1.20 -19.19
C GLN A 139 19.77 -1.68 -18.15
N ARG A 140 19.38 -1.62 -16.86
CA ARG A 140 20.24 -2.02 -15.74
C ARG A 140 20.07 -3.47 -15.31
N THR A 141 19.06 -4.16 -15.84
CA THR A 141 18.76 -5.56 -15.56
C THR A 141 18.59 -6.38 -16.84
N PRO A 142 19.54 -6.35 -17.80
CA PRO A 142 19.38 -7.00 -19.10
C PRO A 142 19.24 -8.53 -19.00
N GLN A 143 19.74 -9.14 -17.93
CA GLN A 143 19.68 -10.58 -17.67
C GLN A 143 18.34 -11.04 -17.10
N VAL A 144 17.42 -10.10 -16.78
CA VAL A 144 16.21 -10.42 -16.02
C VAL A 144 15.10 -10.91 -16.93
N HIS A 145 14.47 -12.01 -16.54
CA HIS A 145 13.32 -12.53 -17.24
C HIS A 145 12.06 -11.73 -16.92
N VAL A 146 11.48 -11.13 -17.96
CA VAL A 146 10.23 -10.37 -17.87
C VAL A 146 9.05 -11.30 -18.14
N VAL A 147 8.16 -11.44 -17.16
CA VAL A 147 6.98 -12.28 -17.24
C VAL A 147 5.75 -11.40 -17.39
N LYS A 148 5.06 -11.50 -18.53
CA LYS A 148 3.76 -10.85 -18.75
C LYS A 148 2.65 -11.84 -18.41
N ASN A 149 1.70 -11.42 -17.58
CA ASN A 149 0.54 -12.23 -17.12
C ASN A 149 0.95 -13.60 -16.52
N GLY A 150 2.11 -13.63 -15.88
CA GLY A 150 2.68 -14.88 -15.36
C GLY A 150 1.94 -15.40 -14.13
N LYS A 151 1.62 -16.70 -14.16
CA LYS A 151 1.15 -17.49 -13.01
C LYS A 151 2.20 -17.66 -11.90
N GLY A 152 3.26 -16.89 -11.89
CA GLY A 152 4.45 -17.13 -11.06
C GLY A 152 4.47 -16.45 -9.69
N ILE A 153 3.55 -15.53 -9.42
CA ILE A 153 3.24 -15.03 -8.08
C ILE A 153 1.78 -15.30 -7.85
N ASP A 154 1.47 -15.96 -6.76
CA ASP A 154 0.13 -15.90 -6.21
C ASP A 154 -0.06 -14.48 -5.64
N VAL A 155 -0.54 -13.57 -6.50
CA VAL A 155 -0.78 -12.16 -6.17
C VAL A 155 -1.79 -12.07 -5.02
N ASN A 156 -2.74 -13.03 -4.96
CA ASN A 156 -3.72 -13.10 -3.89
C ASN A 156 -3.01 -13.42 -2.57
N MET A 157 -2.09 -14.39 -2.59
CA MET A 157 -1.29 -14.75 -1.41
C MET A 157 -0.38 -13.58 -0.98
N TYR A 158 0.30 -12.91 -1.91
CA TYR A 158 1.11 -11.74 -1.61
C TYR A 158 0.27 -10.60 -1.02
N THR A 159 -0.89 -10.31 -1.60
CA THR A 159 -1.82 -9.28 -1.12
C THR A 159 -2.36 -9.65 0.25
N PHE A 160 -2.73 -10.91 0.46
CA PHE A 160 -3.22 -11.42 1.75
C PHE A 160 -2.16 -11.33 2.84
N VAL A 161 -0.93 -11.80 2.60
CA VAL A 161 0.17 -11.71 3.56
C VAL A 161 0.53 -10.27 3.88
N SER A 162 0.52 -9.39 2.87
CA SER A 162 0.75 -7.96 3.06
C SER A 162 -0.37 -7.34 3.90
N ALA A 163 -1.63 -7.64 3.62
CA ALA A 163 -2.76 -7.15 4.41
C ALA A 163 -2.69 -7.66 5.87
N LEU A 164 -2.38 -8.93 6.07
CA LEU A 164 -2.21 -9.50 7.40
C LEU A 164 -1.11 -8.78 8.19
N LYS A 165 0.05 -8.59 7.58
CA LYS A 165 1.22 -7.99 8.23
C LYS A 165 1.03 -6.50 8.51
N TYR A 166 0.49 -5.75 7.54
CA TYR A 166 0.49 -4.29 7.58
C TYR A 166 -0.82 -3.67 8.07
N MET A 167 -1.89 -4.44 8.14
CA MET A 167 -3.18 -3.95 8.63
C MET A 167 -3.65 -4.73 9.86
N PHE A 168 -3.71 -6.04 9.79
CA PHE A 168 -4.35 -6.84 10.82
C PHE A 168 -3.54 -6.88 12.13
N ILE A 169 -2.23 -7.14 12.06
CA ILE A 169 -1.38 -7.19 13.26
C ILE A 169 -1.30 -5.82 13.94
N PRO A 170 -0.99 -4.70 13.24
CA PRO A 170 -1.01 -3.37 13.84
C PRO A 170 -2.39 -2.99 14.39
N PHE A 171 -3.47 -3.41 13.74
CA PHE A 171 -4.84 -3.19 14.23
C PHE A 171 -5.07 -3.85 15.58
N LEU A 172 -4.74 -5.14 15.73
CA LEU A 172 -4.88 -5.85 17.00
C LEU A 172 -4.02 -5.23 18.10
N MET A 173 -2.77 -4.86 17.79
CA MET A 173 -1.89 -4.19 18.75
C MET A 173 -2.48 -2.84 19.21
N LEU A 174 -3.04 -2.07 18.29
CA LEU A 174 -3.63 -0.77 18.58
C LEU A 174 -4.92 -0.91 19.42
N VAL A 175 -5.77 -1.89 19.10
CA VAL A 175 -6.96 -2.21 19.91
C VAL A 175 -6.55 -2.57 21.34
N PHE A 176 -5.54 -3.41 21.48
CA PHE A 176 -5.01 -3.80 22.80
C PHE A 176 -4.50 -2.59 23.59
N LEU A 177 -3.66 -1.74 22.96
CA LEU A 177 -3.13 -0.53 23.60
C LEU A 177 -4.25 0.45 24.01
N LEU A 178 -5.23 0.68 23.13
CA LEU A 178 -6.35 1.56 23.44
C LEU A 178 -7.24 0.99 24.57
N SER A 179 -7.42 -0.33 24.65
CA SER A 179 -8.17 -0.94 25.73
C SER A 179 -7.49 -0.76 27.09
N LEU A 180 -6.14 -0.79 27.13
CA LEU A 180 -5.38 -0.50 28.35
C LEU A 180 -5.46 0.97 28.79
N LEU A 181 -5.64 1.91 27.85
CA LEU A 181 -5.75 3.33 28.17
C LEU A 181 -7.14 3.73 28.67
N VAL A 182 -8.17 2.94 28.37
CA VAL A 182 -9.58 3.24 28.70
C VAL A 182 -10.07 2.41 29.88
N SER A 183 -9.31 1.38 30.29
CA SER A 183 -9.56 0.61 31.53
C SER A 183 -9.12 1.39 32.76
#